data_6ac06ed985d991bb18450c737dd58301
#
_entry.id   6ac06ed985d991bb18450c737dd58301
#
_cell.length_a   1.000
_cell.length_b   1.000
_cell.length_c   1.000
_cell.angle_alpha   90.00
_cell.angle_beta   90.00
_cell.angle_gamma   90.00
#
_symmetry.space_group_name_H-M   'P 1'
#
loop_
_entity.id
_entity.type
_entity.pdbx_description
1 polymer ?
#
loop_
_entity_poly.entity_id
_entity_poly.type
_entity_poly.pdbx_seq_one_letter_code
_entity_poly.pdbx_strand_id
1 'polypeptide(L)'
;VLNSLPKLRILALDGSYHGDTLGAMDMQSPSIFTGSLQTPWYEPRGLFLNAPTVALKNRKWTVECADELVVGNETSSTAVLDEFENKSDVFDTKKRKASPSATRYEALIDSVLDNAERLGKSGEAPEIGGLIMEPVLHGAGGMILIDPLFQSILMQKCKQRKIPVVLDEVFAGIWRLGVEGAWELLDYETPDISCYAKLLTGGLVPMAATVTTEEIFDSFYGPGKPQALLHGHSYTAYPIGCAVAAQALKVYTDETMNPNLPSSSSSFSSSRVLNPTAIF
;
A
#
# COMPACT_ATOMS: atom_id res chain seq x y z
N VAL A 1 13.61 -31.40 2.81
CA VAL A 1 14.06 -30.04 2.43
C VAL A 1 12.95 -29.03 2.66
N LEU A 2 11.68 -29.29 2.27
CA LEU A 2 10.57 -28.34 2.47
C LEU A 2 10.23 -28.06 3.95
N ASN A 3 10.51 -28.99 4.86
CA ASN A 3 10.25 -28.81 6.30
C ASN A 3 11.31 -27.96 7.03
N SER A 4 12.36 -27.49 6.33
CA SER A 4 13.43 -26.68 6.90
C SER A 4 13.30 -25.19 6.55
N LEU A 5 12.36 -24.82 5.71
CA LEU A 5 12.12 -23.40 5.37
C LEU A 5 11.28 -22.73 6.47
N PRO A 6 11.59 -21.47 6.84
CA PRO A 6 10.77 -20.73 7.78
C PRO A 6 9.34 -20.60 7.24
N LYS A 7 8.36 -20.70 8.12
CA LYS A 7 6.99 -20.34 7.77
C LYS A 7 6.90 -18.84 7.72
N LEU A 8 6.38 -18.29 6.62
CA LEU A 8 6.24 -16.86 6.44
C LEU A 8 4.76 -16.44 6.48
N ARG A 9 4.52 -15.24 6.97
CA ARG A 9 3.24 -14.52 6.87
C ARG A 9 3.45 -13.11 6.36
N ILE A 10 2.40 -12.50 5.85
CA ILE A 10 2.42 -11.13 5.36
C ILE A 10 1.87 -10.19 6.45
N LEU A 11 2.52 -9.05 6.63
CA LEU A 11 1.98 -7.92 7.37
C LEU A 11 1.08 -7.11 6.44
N ALA A 12 -0.14 -6.80 6.85
CA ALA A 12 -1.09 -6.05 6.03
C ALA A 12 -2.00 -5.18 6.91
N LEU A 13 -2.79 -4.32 6.28
CA LEU A 13 -3.73 -3.44 7.00
C LEU A 13 -5.14 -4.03 6.96
N ASP A 14 -5.85 -3.90 8.06
CA ASP A 14 -7.25 -4.28 8.14
C ASP A 14 -8.11 -3.46 7.18
N GLY A 15 -9.11 -4.08 6.56
CA GLY A 15 -9.98 -3.44 5.58
C GLY A 15 -9.33 -3.19 4.21
N SER A 16 -8.08 -3.63 3.97
CA SER A 16 -7.46 -3.56 2.63
C SER A 16 -8.06 -4.58 1.66
N TYR A 17 -7.87 -4.32 0.36
CA TYR A 17 -8.29 -5.24 -0.71
C TYR A 17 -7.19 -5.36 -1.77
N HIS A 18 -6.67 -6.57 -1.95
CA HIS A 18 -5.55 -6.86 -2.86
C HIS A 18 -5.92 -7.77 -4.04
N GLY A 19 -7.21 -8.04 -4.21
CA GLY A 19 -7.74 -8.88 -5.29
C GLY A 19 -8.31 -10.20 -4.81
N ASP A 20 -8.93 -10.94 -5.76
CA ASP A 20 -9.71 -12.15 -5.49
C ASP A 20 -9.01 -13.45 -5.89
N THR A 21 -7.75 -13.41 -6.30
CA THR A 21 -6.95 -14.62 -6.44
C THR A 21 -6.60 -15.18 -5.06
N LEU A 22 -6.49 -16.50 -4.92
CA LEU A 22 -6.31 -17.15 -3.61
C LEU A 22 -5.18 -16.56 -2.78
N GLY A 23 -4.01 -16.32 -3.39
CA GLY A 23 -2.88 -15.73 -2.69
C GLY A 23 -3.11 -14.28 -2.27
N ALA A 24 -3.79 -13.49 -3.10
CA ALA A 24 -4.15 -12.11 -2.76
C ALA A 24 -5.21 -12.05 -1.65
N MET A 25 -6.22 -12.93 -1.70
CA MET A 25 -7.23 -13.03 -0.64
C MET A 25 -6.62 -13.40 0.72
N ASP A 26 -5.65 -14.31 0.74
CA ASP A 26 -4.99 -14.73 2.00
C ASP A 26 -4.20 -13.57 2.66
N MET A 27 -3.87 -12.52 1.91
CA MET A 27 -3.21 -11.30 2.41
C MET A 27 -4.19 -10.21 2.86
N GLN A 28 -5.49 -10.49 2.86
CA GLN A 28 -6.55 -9.59 3.33
C GLN A 28 -7.11 -10.09 4.65
N SER A 29 -7.52 -9.17 5.53
CA SER A 29 -8.21 -9.56 6.76
C SER A 29 -9.59 -10.15 6.47
N PRO A 30 -10.11 -11.01 7.33
CA PRO A 30 -11.49 -11.49 7.23
C PRO A 30 -12.48 -10.32 7.18
N SER A 31 -13.42 -10.39 6.26
CA SER A 31 -14.46 -9.40 6.09
C SER A 31 -15.81 -10.07 5.85
N ILE A 32 -16.88 -9.29 5.83
CA ILE A 32 -18.21 -9.80 5.44
C ILE A 32 -18.24 -10.35 4.00
N PHE A 33 -17.28 -9.96 3.16
CA PHE A 33 -17.18 -10.40 1.77
C PHE A 33 -16.30 -11.64 1.59
N THR A 34 -15.34 -11.88 2.48
CA THR A 34 -14.34 -12.95 2.36
C THR A 34 -14.46 -14.02 3.45
N GLY A 35 -15.35 -13.85 4.43
CA GLY A 35 -15.51 -14.77 5.54
C GLY A 35 -16.16 -16.10 5.16
N SER A 36 -17.41 -16.28 5.55
CA SER A 36 -18.11 -17.58 5.43
C SER A 36 -18.36 -18.06 4.00
N LEU A 37 -18.41 -17.13 3.02
CA LEU A 37 -18.67 -17.48 1.62
C LEU A 37 -17.45 -17.99 0.87
N GLN A 38 -16.25 -17.71 1.37
CA GLN A 38 -14.99 -18.07 0.71
C GLN A 38 -14.36 -19.34 1.28
N THR A 39 -14.88 -19.88 2.39
CA THR A 39 -14.44 -21.16 2.91
C THR A 39 -14.88 -22.33 2.01
N PRO A 40 -14.02 -23.34 1.77
CA PRO A 40 -12.71 -23.58 2.39
C PRO A 40 -11.53 -22.93 1.68
N TRP A 41 -11.75 -22.03 0.71
CA TRP A 41 -10.70 -21.46 -0.16
C TRP A 41 -9.88 -20.37 0.52
N TYR A 42 -10.52 -19.59 1.40
CA TYR A 42 -9.92 -18.48 2.07
C TYR A 42 -9.28 -18.90 3.39
N GLU A 43 -8.01 -18.59 3.54
CA GLU A 43 -7.24 -18.81 4.77
C GLU A 43 -6.40 -17.54 5.04
N PRO A 44 -6.82 -16.65 5.96
CA PRO A 44 -6.08 -15.44 6.23
C PRO A 44 -4.70 -15.74 6.81
N ARG A 45 -3.67 -15.53 6.02
CA ARG A 45 -2.26 -15.81 6.37
C ARG A 45 -1.49 -14.57 6.78
N GLY A 46 -2.18 -13.48 7.03
CA GLY A 46 -1.60 -12.20 7.40
C GLY A 46 -1.52 -11.97 8.92
N LEU A 47 -0.68 -11.01 9.28
CA LEU A 47 -0.78 -10.26 10.51
C LEU A 47 -1.42 -8.92 10.14
N PHE A 48 -2.65 -8.68 10.59
CA PHE A 48 -3.45 -7.53 10.17
C PHE A 48 -3.42 -6.44 11.23
N LEU A 49 -3.19 -5.19 10.80
CA LEU A 49 -3.12 -4.02 11.67
C LEU A 49 -4.33 -3.10 11.46
N ASN A 50 -4.92 -2.65 12.56
CA ASN A 50 -5.88 -1.55 12.58
C ASN A 50 -5.17 -0.24 12.24
N ALA A 51 -5.27 0.20 10.98
CA ALA A 51 -4.63 1.42 10.55
C ALA A 51 -5.41 2.65 11.04
N PRO A 52 -4.71 3.73 11.48
CA PRO A 52 -5.35 5.01 11.75
C PRO A 52 -6.01 5.57 10.49
N THR A 53 -7.24 6.05 10.64
CA THR A 53 -8.05 6.57 9.54
C THR A 53 -8.18 8.07 9.59
N VAL A 54 -8.38 8.68 8.42
CA VAL A 54 -8.62 10.12 8.28
C VAL A 54 -10.05 10.36 7.86
N ALA A 55 -10.76 11.25 8.54
CA ALA A 55 -12.14 11.61 8.23
C ALA A 55 -12.37 13.12 8.35
N LEU A 56 -13.32 13.65 7.60
CA LEU A 56 -13.79 15.03 7.75
C LEU A 56 -15.01 15.02 8.69
N LYS A 57 -14.81 15.48 9.93
CA LYS A 57 -15.87 15.58 10.96
C LYS A 57 -16.02 17.02 11.44
N ASN A 58 -17.22 17.53 11.47
CA ASN A 58 -17.50 18.91 11.94
C ASN A 58 -16.61 19.97 11.27
N ARG A 59 -16.34 19.84 9.97
CA ARG A 59 -15.46 20.70 9.16
C ARG A 59 -13.98 20.64 9.54
N LYS A 60 -13.56 19.68 10.35
CA LYS A 60 -12.15 19.42 10.68
C LYS A 60 -11.73 18.06 10.14
N TRP A 61 -10.51 17.98 9.69
CA TRP A 61 -9.88 16.72 9.35
C TRP A 61 -9.37 16.05 10.63
N THR A 62 -9.91 14.89 10.95
CA THR A 62 -9.58 14.15 12.18
C THR A 62 -8.81 12.90 11.82
N VAL A 63 -7.78 12.57 12.59
CA VAL A 63 -7.09 11.29 12.57
C VAL A 63 -7.57 10.46 13.76
N GLU A 64 -8.09 9.29 13.48
CA GLU A 64 -8.57 8.35 14.48
C GLU A 64 -7.72 7.09 14.50
N CYS A 65 -7.35 6.63 15.66
CA CYS A 65 -6.52 5.45 15.87
C CYS A 65 -7.15 4.53 16.92
N ALA A 66 -7.11 3.23 16.66
CA ALA A 66 -7.41 2.23 17.68
C ALA A 66 -6.33 2.19 18.75
N ASP A 67 -6.70 1.79 19.97
CA ASP A 67 -5.73 1.64 21.07
C ASP A 67 -4.76 0.49 20.81
N GLU A 68 -5.22 -0.56 20.13
CA GLU A 68 -4.43 -1.70 19.73
C GLU A 68 -4.33 -1.79 18.20
N LEU A 69 -3.10 -1.99 17.67
CA LEU A 69 -2.89 -2.11 16.22
C LEU A 69 -3.27 -3.49 15.68
N VAL A 70 -3.06 -4.57 16.45
CA VAL A 70 -3.31 -5.92 15.94
C VAL A 70 -4.81 -6.23 16.00
N VAL A 71 -5.37 -6.66 14.88
CA VAL A 71 -6.76 -7.12 14.79
C VAL A 71 -6.95 -8.42 15.58
N GLY A 72 -7.97 -8.46 16.41
CA GLY A 72 -8.28 -9.68 17.19
C GLY A 72 -9.04 -9.43 18.49
N ASN A 73 -9.10 -8.20 18.97
CA ASN A 73 -9.87 -7.83 20.15
C ASN A 73 -11.11 -7.02 19.75
N GLU A 74 -12.31 -7.58 19.94
CA GLU A 74 -13.60 -6.96 19.62
C GLU A 74 -13.89 -5.67 20.43
N THR A 75 -13.04 -5.32 21.39
CA THR A 75 -13.23 -4.22 22.35
C THR A 75 -12.24 -3.07 22.17
N SER A 76 -11.52 -2.98 21.04
CA SER A 76 -10.59 -1.87 20.81
C SER A 76 -11.35 -0.55 20.74
N SER A 77 -11.08 0.38 21.65
CA SER A 77 -11.59 1.74 21.58
C SER A 77 -10.82 2.54 20.53
N THR A 78 -11.52 3.47 19.88
CA THR A 78 -10.91 4.37 18.88
C THR A 78 -10.91 5.78 19.44
N ALA A 79 -9.75 6.42 19.40
CA ALA A 79 -9.58 7.79 19.89
C ALA A 79 -9.13 8.72 18.76
N VAL A 80 -9.57 9.99 18.82
CA VAL A 80 -9.05 11.05 17.98
C VAL A 80 -7.64 11.39 18.46
N LEU A 81 -6.64 11.27 17.56
CA LEU A 81 -5.25 11.62 17.85
C LEU A 81 -4.91 13.04 17.45
N ASP A 82 -5.35 13.45 16.26
CA ASP A 82 -5.05 14.76 15.69
C ASP A 82 -6.29 15.37 15.05
N GLU A 83 -6.36 16.70 15.05
CA GLU A 83 -7.33 17.49 14.31
C GLU A 83 -6.62 18.57 13.48
N PHE A 84 -7.06 18.77 12.23
CA PHE A 84 -6.48 19.73 11.30
C PHE A 84 -7.58 20.57 10.65
N GLU A 85 -7.30 21.84 10.41
CA GLU A 85 -8.21 22.73 9.68
C GLU A 85 -8.18 22.45 8.17
N ASN A 86 -7.01 22.05 7.63
CA ASN A 86 -6.82 21.83 6.20
C ASN A 86 -6.38 20.41 5.89
N LYS A 87 -6.83 19.88 4.77
CA LYS A 87 -6.40 18.58 4.25
C LYS A 87 -4.87 18.52 4.05
N SER A 88 -4.27 19.59 3.55
CA SER A 88 -2.82 19.69 3.33
C SER A 88 -2.00 19.43 4.59
N ASP A 89 -2.51 19.80 5.76
CA ASP A 89 -1.79 19.57 7.02
C ASP A 89 -1.75 18.08 7.40
N VAL A 90 -2.77 17.31 7.01
CA VAL A 90 -2.78 15.84 7.19
C VAL A 90 -1.67 15.19 6.36
N PHE A 91 -1.48 15.66 5.13
CA PHE A 91 -0.51 15.12 4.17
C PHE A 91 0.91 15.70 4.32
N ASP A 92 1.10 16.68 5.19
CA ASP A 92 2.44 17.17 5.53
C ASP A 92 3.12 16.22 6.53
N THR A 93 3.43 15.02 6.06
CA THR A 93 4.08 13.98 6.87
C THR A 93 5.40 14.43 7.45
N LYS A 94 6.16 15.27 6.72
CA LYS A 94 7.46 15.81 7.18
C LYS A 94 7.31 16.66 8.44
N LYS A 95 6.35 17.59 8.44
CA LYS A 95 6.03 18.41 9.60
C LYS A 95 5.52 17.57 10.76
N ARG A 96 4.69 16.56 10.46
CA ARG A 96 4.06 15.69 11.45
C ARG A 96 5.02 14.67 12.08
N LYS A 97 6.19 14.38 11.50
CA LYS A 97 7.20 13.48 12.09
C LYS A 97 7.70 13.91 13.47
N ALA A 98 7.58 15.19 13.82
CA ALA A 98 7.90 15.69 15.16
C ALA A 98 6.71 15.72 16.13
N SER A 99 5.56 15.18 15.75
CA SER A 99 4.33 15.21 16.55
C SER A 99 4.29 14.08 17.60
N PRO A 100 3.47 14.24 18.67
CA PRO A 100 3.19 13.13 19.59
C PRO A 100 2.60 11.90 18.91
N SER A 101 1.81 12.09 17.84
CA SER A 101 1.23 10.99 17.05
C SER A 101 2.30 10.16 16.36
N ALA A 102 3.36 10.79 15.83
CA ALA A 102 4.50 10.06 15.27
C ALA A 102 5.16 9.16 16.32
N THR A 103 5.47 9.72 17.50
CA THR A 103 6.07 8.96 18.61
C THR A 103 5.17 7.79 19.03
N ARG A 104 3.86 8.00 19.08
CA ARG A 104 2.89 6.92 19.37
C ARG A 104 2.92 5.84 18.30
N TYR A 105 2.92 6.21 17.02
CA TYR A 105 2.97 5.25 15.91
C TYR A 105 4.26 4.44 15.94
N GLU A 106 5.40 5.08 16.15
CA GLU A 106 6.68 4.39 16.28
C GLU A 106 6.63 3.35 17.40
N ALA A 107 6.18 3.72 18.59
CA ALA A 107 6.11 2.81 19.74
C ALA A 107 5.17 1.63 19.49
N LEU A 108 3.98 1.87 18.92
CA LEU A 108 3.01 0.83 18.61
C LEU A 108 3.53 -0.14 17.54
N ILE A 109 4.10 0.40 16.46
CA ILE A 109 4.64 -0.40 15.35
C ILE A 109 5.84 -1.22 15.83
N ASP A 110 6.77 -0.61 16.57
CA ASP A 110 7.92 -1.33 17.12
C ASP A 110 7.47 -2.47 18.04
N SER A 111 6.49 -2.22 18.92
CA SER A 111 5.94 -3.27 19.80
C SER A 111 5.40 -4.47 19.03
N VAL A 112 4.66 -4.23 17.92
CA VAL A 112 4.12 -5.30 17.08
C VAL A 112 5.24 -6.05 16.37
N LEU A 113 6.18 -5.34 15.74
CA LEU A 113 7.25 -5.94 14.97
C LEU A 113 8.22 -6.73 15.86
N ASP A 114 8.58 -6.20 17.02
CA ASP A 114 9.46 -6.87 17.98
C ASP A 114 8.82 -8.15 18.56
N ASN A 115 7.51 -8.09 18.87
CA ASN A 115 6.78 -9.28 19.29
C ASN A 115 6.68 -10.33 18.17
N ALA A 116 6.41 -9.90 16.94
CA ALA A 116 6.35 -10.80 15.79
C ALA A 116 7.71 -11.47 15.51
N GLU A 117 8.81 -10.71 15.61
CA GLU A 117 10.16 -11.23 15.46
C GLU A 117 10.52 -12.24 16.57
N ARG A 118 10.15 -11.93 17.81
CA ARG A 118 10.36 -12.84 18.95
C ARG A 118 9.62 -14.16 18.75
N LEU A 119 8.34 -14.11 18.37
CA LEU A 119 7.52 -15.30 18.11
C LEU A 119 8.00 -16.10 16.91
N GLY A 120 8.48 -15.42 15.87
CA GLY A 120 9.09 -16.06 14.70
C GLY A 120 10.36 -16.83 15.07
N LYS A 121 11.29 -16.20 15.78
CA LYS A 121 12.54 -16.81 16.24
C LYS A 121 12.33 -17.99 17.18
N SER A 122 11.29 -17.96 18.02
CA SER A 122 10.95 -19.10 18.89
C SER A 122 10.19 -20.21 18.16
N GLY A 123 9.73 -19.97 16.93
CA GLY A 123 8.91 -20.91 16.17
C GLY A 123 7.44 -20.99 16.63
N GLU A 124 7.02 -20.09 17.52
CA GLU A 124 5.65 -20.02 18.02
C GLU A 124 4.69 -19.43 16.97
N ALA A 125 5.20 -18.62 16.04
CA ALA A 125 4.43 -18.06 14.93
C ALA A 125 5.27 -18.00 13.63
N PRO A 126 4.64 -17.85 12.44
CA PRO A 126 5.35 -17.57 11.22
C PRO A 126 6.11 -16.22 11.29
N GLU A 127 7.27 -16.14 10.65
CA GLU A 127 8.03 -14.89 10.50
C GLU A 127 7.34 -13.94 9.51
N ILE A 128 7.56 -12.62 9.64
CA ILE A 128 7.06 -11.65 8.66
C ILE A 128 7.95 -11.69 7.42
N GLY A 129 7.37 -12.12 6.29
CA GLY A 129 8.06 -12.20 5.00
C GLY A 129 7.94 -10.95 4.13
N GLY A 130 7.02 -10.03 4.45
CA GLY A 130 6.81 -8.78 3.72
C GLY A 130 5.65 -7.98 4.30
N LEU A 131 5.61 -6.70 3.95
CA LEU A 131 4.47 -5.79 4.16
C LEU A 131 3.76 -5.59 2.83
N ILE A 132 2.43 -5.68 2.80
CA ILE A 132 1.60 -5.19 1.69
C ILE A 132 0.60 -4.16 2.19
N MET A 133 0.40 -3.07 1.45
CA MET A 133 -0.64 -2.08 1.76
C MET A 133 -1.04 -1.27 0.53
N GLU A 134 -2.30 -0.83 0.50
CA GLU A 134 -2.77 0.22 -0.39
C GLU A 134 -2.28 1.57 0.15
N PRO A 135 -1.51 2.38 -0.60
CA PRO A 135 -1.02 3.65 -0.10
C PRO A 135 -2.17 4.66 0.00
N VAL A 136 -2.28 5.30 1.17
CA VAL A 136 -3.16 6.42 1.51
C VAL A 136 -4.65 6.11 1.50
N LEU A 137 -5.13 5.23 0.60
CA LEU A 137 -6.56 5.01 0.42
C LEU A 137 -6.87 3.52 0.21
N HIS A 138 -7.64 2.94 1.10
CA HIS A 138 -8.29 1.65 0.87
C HIS A 138 -9.44 1.85 -0.13
N GLY A 139 -9.26 1.44 -1.39
CA GLY A 139 -10.22 1.65 -2.45
C GLY A 139 -11.46 0.77 -2.28
N ALA A 140 -11.39 -0.49 -2.66
CA ALA A 140 -12.49 -1.45 -2.55
C ALA A 140 -12.87 -1.77 -1.10
N GLY A 141 -11.97 -1.55 -0.15
CA GLY A 141 -12.23 -1.67 1.29
C GLY A 141 -13.19 -0.63 1.87
N GLY A 142 -13.69 0.31 1.07
CA GLY A 142 -14.71 1.27 1.49
C GLY A 142 -14.35 2.74 1.27
N MET A 143 -13.37 3.05 0.44
CA MET A 143 -12.87 4.42 0.17
C MET A 143 -12.40 5.13 1.44
N ILE A 144 -11.68 4.41 2.28
CA ILE A 144 -11.21 4.87 3.59
C ILE A 144 -9.82 5.48 3.44
N LEU A 145 -9.68 6.74 3.85
CA LEU A 145 -8.37 7.38 3.93
C LEU A 145 -7.60 6.86 5.15
N ILE A 146 -6.41 6.37 4.91
CA ILE A 146 -5.46 5.92 5.94
C ILE A 146 -4.48 7.06 6.23
N ASP A 147 -4.09 7.22 7.48
CA ASP A 147 -3.15 8.28 7.83
C ASP A 147 -1.78 8.06 7.14
N PRO A 148 -1.36 8.96 6.23
CA PRO A 148 -0.11 8.82 5.50
C PRO A 148 1.11 8.84 6.42
N LEU A 149 1.06 9.52 7.56
CA LEU A 149 2.14 9.50 8.55
C LEU A 149 2.35 8.09 9.12
N PHE A 150 1.26 7.40 9.49
CA PHE A 150 1.33 6.04 9.98
C PHE A 150 1.96 5.10 8.94
N GLN A 151 1.49 5.17 7.69
CA GLN A 151 2.01 4.33 6.62
C GLN A 151 3.49 4.61 6.32
N SER A 152 3.90 5.89 6.31
CA SER A 152 5.30 6.28 6.14
C SER A 152 6.20 5.68 7.24
N ILE A 153 5.78 5.78 8.51
CA ILE A 153 6.52 5.22 9.64
C ILE A 153 6.56 3.69 9.54
N LEU A 154 5.44 3.05 9.22
CA LEU A 154 5.37 1.58 9.07
C LEU A 154 6.34 1.08 7.98
N MET A 155 6.39 1.74 6.82
CA MET A 155 7.37 1.43 5.77
C MET A 155 8.80 1.56 6.28
N GLN A 156 9.13 2.67 6.93
CA GLN A 156 10.49 2.91 7.47
C GLN A 156 10.90 1.83 8.47
N LYS A 157 10.01 1.47 9.39
CA LYS A 157 10.26 0.42 10.40
C LYS A 157 10.43 -0.97 9.77
N CYS A 158 9.64 -1.28 8.73
CA CYS A 158 9.80 -2.53 7.97
C CYS A 158 11.16 -2.56 7.25
N LYS A 159 11.53 -1.50 6.54
CA LYS A 159 12.82 -1.41 5.85
C LYS A 159 14.02 -1.52 6.79
N GLN A 160 13.97 -0.87 7.95
CA GLN A 160 15.01 -0.99 8.98
C GLN A 160 15.24 -2.44 9.43
N ARG A 161 14.18 -3.26 9.37
CA ARG A 161 14.20 -4.69 9.70
C ARG A 161 14.39 -5.60 8.49
N LYS A 162 14.66 -5.04 7.31
CA LYS A 162 14.79 -5.77 6.03
C LYS A 162 13.55 -6.58 5.67
N ILE A 163 12.38 -6.07 6.02
CA ILE A 163 11.08 -6.60 5.61
C ILE A 163 10.72 -5.91 4.31
N PRO A 164 10.62 -6.62 3.16
CA PRO A 164 10.25 -6.03 1.88
C PRO A 164 8.89 -5.38 1.93
N VAL A 165 8.75 -4.24 1.24
CA VAL A 165 7.51 -3.46 1.19
C VAL A 165 6.89 -3.51 -0.20
N VAL A 166 5.65 -3.99 -0.27
CA VAL A 166 4.82 -4.00 -1.46
C VAL A 166 3.76 -2.90 -1.34
N LEU A 167 3.73 -1.97 -2.27
CA LEU A 167 2.62 -1.03 -2.40
C LEU A 167 1.66 -1.48 -3.49
N ASP A 168 0.42 -1.67 -3.10
CA ASP A 168 -0.69 -1.91 -4.02
C ASP A 168 -1.22 -0.57 -4.55
N GLU A 169 -0.63 -0.12 -5.64
CA GLU A 169 -0.99 1.10 -6.36
C GLU A 169 -2.12 0.87 -7.40
N VAL A 170 -2.74 -0.30 -7.38
CA VAL A 170 -3.77 -0.68 -8.35
C VAL A 170 -4.94 0.29 -8.38
N PHE A 171 -5.33 0.82 -7.22
CA PHE A 171 -6.35 1.86 -7.13
C PHE A 171 -5.74 3.27 -7.04
N ALA A 172 -4.78 3.49 -6.16
CA ALA A 172 -4.30 4.82 -5.79
C ALA A 172 -3.29 5.42 -6.77
N GLY A 173 -2.59 4.59 -7.54
CA GLY A 173 -1.53 5.00 -8.46
C GLY A 173 -2.01 5.68 -9.75
N ILE A 174 -1.04 6.09 -10.55
CA ILE A 174 -1.22 6.67 -11.88
C ILE A 174 -2.15 7.90 -11.83
N TRP A 175 -1.71 8.93 -11.09
CA TRP A 175 -2.36 10.24 -10.89
C TRP A 175 -3.78 10.20 -10.30
N ARG A 176 -4.32 9.07 -9.83
CA ARG A 176 -5.64 9.06 -9.19
C ARG A 176 -5.73 10.00 -7.97
N LEU A 177 -4.66 10.07 -7.20
CA LEU A 177 -4.58 10.98 -6.04
C LEU A 177 -3.81 12.28 -6.34
N GLY A 178 -3.61 12.62 -7.61
CA GLY A 178 -2.94 13.85 -8.04
C GLY A 178 -1.42 13.77 -8.10
N VAL A 179 -0.84 12.64 -7.80
CA VAL A 179 0.59 12.32 -7.89
C VAL A 179 0.79 11.11 -8.79
N GLU A 180 1.99 10.92 -9.35
CA GLU A 180 2.26 9.80 -10.26
C GLU A 180 2.06 8.46 -9.58
N GLY A 181 2.66 8.29 -8.40
CA GLY A 181 2.42 7.16 -7.51
C GLY A 181 2.03 7.66 -6.12
N ALA A 182 1.08 7.00 -5.47
CA ALA A 182 0.63 7.43 -4.14
C ALA A 182 1.72 7.29 -3.06
N TRP A 183 2.81 6.54 -3.34
CA TRP A 183 4.02 6.51 -2.50
C TRP A 183 4.65 7.90 -2.30
N GLU A 184 4.47 8.84 -3.23
CA GLU A 184 4.93 10.21 -3.10
C GLU A 184 4.28 10.94 -1.90
N LEU A 185 3.05 10.55 -1.55
CA LEU A 185 2.33 11.07 -0.39
C LEU A 185 2.82 10.46 0.93
N LEU A 186 3.67 9.45 0.87
CA LEU A 186 4.30 8.79 2.00
C LEU A 186 5.75 9.26 2.22
N ASP A 187 5.99 10.56 2.01
CA ASP A 187 7.30 11.20 2.20
C ASP A 187 8.40 10.67 1.25
N TYR A 188 7.98 10.24 0.05
CA TYR A 188 8.85 9.67 -0.98
C TYR A 188 9.61 8.40 -0.53
N GLU A 189 9.08 7.67 0.43
CA GLU A 189 9.60 6.34 0.76
C GLU A 189 9.34 5.38 -0.41
N THR A 190 10.39 4.96 -1.10
CA THR A 190 10.25 4.07 -2.25
C THR A 190 9.96 2.64 -1.78
N PRO A 191 8.92 1.97 -2.32
CA PRO A 191 8.68 0.56 -2.03
C PRO A 191 9.71 -0.34 -2.72
N ASP A 192 9.80 -1.59 -2.28
CA ASP A 192 10.59 -2.60 -2.97
C ASP A 192 9.83 -3.17 -4.17
N ILE A 193 8.50 -3.22 -4.09
CA ILE A 193 7.58 -3.68 -5.13
C ILE A 193 6.38 -2.75 -5.20
N SER A 194 5.94 -2.40 -6.42
CA SER A 194 4.69 -1.69 -6.68
C SER A 194 3.83 -2.39 -7.71
N CYS A 195 2.53 -2.48 -7.46
CA CYS A 195 1.57 -3.11 -8.35
C CYS A 195 0.65 -2.06 -8.97
N TYR A 196 0.58 -2.00 -10.29
CA TYR A 196 -0.25 -1.06 -11.05
C TYR A 196 -1.25 -1.79 -11.94
N ALA A 197 -2.47 -1.27 -12.04
CA ALA A 197 -3.50 -1.72 -12.98
C ALA A 197 -4.50 -0.58 -13.26
N LYS A 198 -5.73 -0.89 -13.59
CA LYS A 198 -6.85 0.06 -13.80
C LYS A 198 -6.46 1.24 -14.71
N LEU A 199 -6.03 2.37 -14.14
CA LEU A 199 -5.60 3.55 -14.90
C LEU A 199 -4.39 3.28 -15.79
N LEU A 200 -3.62 2.22 -15.56
CA LEU A 200 -2.50 1.84 -16.42
C LEU A 200 -2.90 1.76 -17.90
N THR A 201 -4.13 1.32 -18.19
CA THR A 201 -4.67 1.25 -19.54
C THR A 201 -5.85 2.18 -19.79
N GLY A 202 -6.20 3.04 -18.83
CA GLY A 202 -7.40 3.87 -18.90
C GLY A 202 -8.70 3.07 -18.97
N GLY A 203 -8.67 1.80 -18.63
CA GLY A 203 -9.83 0.89 -18.65
C GLY A 203 -10.15 0.29 -20.03
N LEU A 204 -9.32 0.53 -21.04
CA LEU A 204 -9.58 0.02 -22.40
C LEU A 204 -9.37 -1.49 -22.53
N VAL A 205 -8.35 -2.03 -21.85
CA VAL A 205 -8.05 -3.46 -21.83
C VAL A 205 -7.55 -3.86 -20.45
N PRO A 206 -7.79 -5.12 -20.01
CA PRO A 206 -7.28 -5.61 -18.74
C PRO A 206 -5.75 -5.78 -18.81
N MET A 207 -5.03 -5.11 -17.93
CA MET A 207 -3.58 -5.25 -17.79
C MET A 207 -3.16 -4.82 -16.38
N ALA A 208 -2.14 -5.48 -15.86
CA ALA A 208 -1.43 -5.08 -14.65
C ALA A 208 0.07 -5.12 -14.89
N ALA A 209 0.82 -4.36 -14.11
CA ALA A 209 2.27 -4.39 -14.09
C ALA A 209 2.75 -4.43 -12.63
N THR A 210 3.75 -5.26 -12.38
CA THR A 210 4.47 -5.28 -11.11
C THR A 210 5.87 -4.76 -11.38
N VAL A 211 6.24 -3.69 -10.69
CA VAL A 211 7.55 -3.05 -10.79
C VAL A 211 8.32 -3.34 -9.51
N THR A 212 9.59 -3.67 -9.63
CA THR A 212 10.43 -4.00 -8.47
C THR A 212 11.75 -3.24 -8.52
N THR A 213 12.44 -3.19 -7.37
CA THR A 213 13.85 -2.80 -7.34
C THR A 213 14.71 -3.84 -8.06
N GLU A 214 15.92 -3.44 -8.48
CA GLU A 214 16.89 -4.33 -9.10
C GLU A 214 17.29 -5.48 -8.17
N GLU A 215 17.42 -5.21 -6.88
CA GLU A 215 17.75 -6.23 -5.85
C GLU A 215 16.69 -7.35 -5.80
N ILE A 216 15.40 -7.00 -5.85
CA ILE A 216 14.32 -7.99 -5.91
C ILE A 216 14.35 -8.75 -7.24
N PHE A 217 14.55 -8.05 -8.36
CA PHE A 217 14.64 -8.68 -9.67
C PHE A 217 15.81 -9.68 -9.73
N ASP A 218 16.97 -9.31 -9.26
CA ASP A 218 18.18 -10.15 -9.27
C ASP A 218 18.02 -11.43 -8.44
N SER A 219 17.13 -11.44 -7.43
CA SER A 219 16.81 -12.64 -6.66
C SER A 219 16.20 -13.75 -7.53
N PHE A 220 15.58 -13.39 -8.66
CA PHE A 220 14.96 -14.31 -9.62
C PHE A 220 15.76 -14.42 -10.91
N TYR A 221 16.94 -13.81 -11.00
CA TYR A 221 17.78 -13.85 -12.17
C TYR A 221 18.90 -14.88 -12.02
N GLY A 222 18.97 -15.86 -12.92
CA GLY A 222 19.96 -16.90 -12.85
C GLY A 222 20.03 -17.75 -14.14
N PRO A 223 21.07 -18.59 -14.29
CA PRO A 223 21.33 -19.34 -15.52
C PRO A 223 20.31 -20.46 -15.78
N GLY A 224 19.51 -20.86 -14.80
CA GLY A 224 18.59 -21.96 -14.91
C GLY A 224 17.14 -21.57 -14.74
N LYS A 225 16.21 -22.26 -15.45
CA LYS A 225 14.76 -22.04 -15.33
C LYS A 225 14.23 -22.09 -13.86
N PRO A 226 14.71 -22.96 -12.98
CA PRO A 226 14.23 -22.99 -11.59
C PRO A 226 14.53 -21.73 -10.77
N GLN A 227 15.42 -20.86 -11.26
CA GLN A 227 15.76 -19.61 -10.59
C GLN A 227 14.84 -18.45 -11.01
N ALA A 228 14.09 -18.61 -12.10
CA ALA A 228 13.13 -17.60 -12.54
C ALA A 228 11.87 -17.59 -11.66
N LEU A 229 11.26 -16.41 -11.48
CA LEU A 229 9.92 -16.32 -10.91
C LEU A 229 8.90 -16.95 -11.88
N LEU A 230 8.58 -18.22 -11.67
CA LEU A 230 7.67 -19.00 -12.51
C LEU A 230 6.21 -18.65 -12.19
N HIS A 231 5.85 -17.38 -12.24
CA HIS A 231 4.53 -16.85 -11.94
C HIS A 231 4.01 -16.00 -13.10
N GLY A 232 3.19 -16.60 -13.94
CA GLY A 232 2.69 -15.93 -15.14
C GLY A 232 1.50 -16.67 -15.74
N HIS A 233 0.98 -16.15 -16.85
CA HIS A 233 -0.07 -16.76 -17.65
C HIS A 233 0.18 -16.54 -19.15
N SER A 234 -0.60 -17.20 -20.01
CA SER A 234 -0.41 -17.21 -21.47
C SER A 234 -0.42 -15.82 -22.11
N TYR A 235 -1.03 -14.83 -21.48
CA TYR A 235 -1.13 -13.45 -21.98
C TYR A 235 -0.18 -12.47 -21.27
N THR A 236 0.82 -12.96 -20.54
CA THR A 236 1.86 -12.10 -19.95
C THR A 236 2.56 -11.32 -21.06
N ALA A 237 2.71 -10.00 -20.86
CA ALA A 237 3.32 -9.06 -21.82
C ALA A 237 2.65 -9.03 -23.21
N TYR A 238 1.32 -9.27 -23.29
CA TYR A 238 0.64 -9.23 -24.59
C TYR A 238 0.71 -7.83 -25.22
N PRO A 239 0.98 -7.75 -26.55
CA PRO A 239 1.36 -6.49 -27.21
C PRO A 239 0.30 -5.40 -27.16
N ILE A 240 -0.99 -5.75 -27.26
CA ILE A 240 -2.10 -4.78 -27.24
C ILE A 240 -2.15 -4.08 -25.89
N GLY A 241 -2.06 -4.81 -24.78
CA GLY A 241 -2.04 -4.23 -23.44
C GLY A 241 -0.85 -3.30 -23.23
N CYS A 242 0.35 -3.72 -23.65
CA CYS A 242 1.55 -2.89 -23.58
C CYS A 242 1.42 -1.59 -24.39
N ALA A 243 0.88 -1.66 -25.62
CA ALA A 243 0.67 -0.49 -26.46
C ALA A 243 -0.35 0.48 -25.87
N VAL A 244 -1.48 -0.04 -25.32
CA VAL A 244 -2.50 0.78 -24.67
C VAL A 244 -1.95 1.43 -23.41
N ALA A 245 -1.22 0.70 -22.58
CA ALA A 245 -0.59 1.24 -21.37
C ALA A 245 0.41 2.36 -21.72
N ALA A 246 1.28 2.14 -22.69
CA ALA A 246 2.24 3.17 -23.14
C ALA A 246 1.52 4.43 -23.66
N GLN A 247 0.43 4.27 -24.41
CA GLN A 247 -0.35 5.40 -24.91
C GLN A 247 -1.11 6.12 -23.79
N ALA A 248 -1.69 5.38 -22.82
CA ALA A 248 -2.37 5.96 -21.68
C ALA A 248 -1.41 6.82 -20.84
N LEU A 249 -0.23 6.29 -20.51
CA LEU A 249 0.80 7.05 -19.78
C LEU A 249 1.25 8.30 -20.52
N LYS A 250 1.39 8.22 -21.86
CA LYS A 250 1.69 9.39 -22.67
C LYS A 250 0.60 10.45 -22.57
N VAL A 251 -0.69 10.06 -22.67
CA VAL A 251 -1.81 10.99 -22.52
C VAL A 251 -1.81 11.66 -21.15
N TYR A 252 -1.54 10.91 -20.07
CA TYR A 252 -1.52 11.46 -18.72
C TYR A 252 -0.40 12.49 -18.50
N THR A 253 0.71 12.38 -19.21
CA THR A 253 1.90 13.24 -19.04
C THR A 253 2.03 14.35 -20.07
N ASP A 254 1.22 14.37 -21.12
CA ASP A 254 1.27 15.34 -22.21
C ASP A 254 0.33 16.53 -21.91
N GLU A 255 0.91 17.71 -21.69
CA GLU A 255 0.17 18.95 -21.40
C GLU A 255 -0.83 19.34 -22.52
N THR A 256 -0.60 18.89 -23.76
CA THR A 256 -1.51 19.15 -24.88
C THR A 256 -2.73 18.24 -24.89
N MET A 257 -2.61 17.06 -24.29
CA MET A 257 -3.67 16.03 -24.22
C MET A 257 -4.39 16.01 -22.88
N ASN A 258 -3.73 16.47 -21.81
CA ASN A 258 -4.26 16.45 -20.45
C ASN A 258 -4.39 17.88 -19.89
N PRO A 259 -5.57 18.50 -19.97
CA PRO A 259 -5.79 19.87 -19.49
C PRO A 259 -5.70 20.01 -17.96
N ASN A 260 -5.62 18.91 -17.22
CA ASN A 260 -5.50 18.92 -15.75
C ASN A 260 -4.03 19.03 -15.29
N LEU A 261 -3.07 18.92 -16.20
CA LEU A 261 -1.68 19.18 -15.84
C LEU A 261 -1.47 20.68 -15.57
N PRO A 262 -0.68 21.05 -14.54
CA PRO A 262 -0.33 22.43 -14.31
C PRO A 262 0.46 22.96 -15.52
N SER A 263 0.04 24.13 -16.04
CA SER A 263 0.78 24.76 -17.14
C SER A 263 2.22 25.05 -16.69
N SER A 264 3.17 24.83 -17.59
CA SER A 264 4.61 25.04 -17.38
C SER A 264 5.01 26.47 -16.95
N SER A 265 4.05 27.43 -16.98
CA SER A 265 4.23 28.81 -16.51
C SER A 265 4.05 29.01 -15.00
N SER A 266 3.57 28.03 -14.25
CA SER A 266 3.51 28.12 -12.79
C SER A 266 4.82 27.63 -12.19
N SER A 267 5.60 28.54 -11.63
CA SER A 267 6.89 28.33 -10.98
C SER A 267 6.77 27.50 -9.68
N PHE A 268 6.27 26.26 -9.77
CA PHE A 268 6.33 25.29 -8.69
C PHE A 268 7.38 24.24 -9.04
N SER A 269 8.49 24.34 -8.34
CA SER A 269 9.62 23.44 -8.45
C SER A 269 9.23 21.99 -8.12
N SER A 270 9.62 21.10 -9.01
CA SER A 270 10.00 19.68 -8.79
C SER A 270 8.97 18.66 -8.31
N SER A 271 7.67 18.91 -8.28
CA SER A 271 6.69 17.82 -8.23
C SER A 271 5.56 18.12 -9.22
N ARG A 272 5.34 17.22 -10.17
CA ARG A 272 4.18 17.27 -11.10
C ARG A 272 2.89 16.93 -10.34
N VAL A 273 2.54 17.76 -9.36
CA VAL A 273 1.31 17.58 -8.58
C VAL A 273 0.14 18.11 -9.40
N LEU A 274 -0.78 17.25 -9.78
CA LEU A 274 -2.08 17.65 -10.31
C LEU A 274 -2.81 18.50 -9.28
N ASN A 275 -3.54 19.51 -9.75
CA ASN A 275 -4.29 20.41 -8.87
C ASN A 275 -5.20 19.59 -7.92
N PRO A 276 -4.96 19.59 -6.61
CA PRO A 276 -5.71 18.76 -5.67
C PRO A 276 -7.20 19.13 -5.55
N THR A 277 -7.62 20.29 -6.11
CA THR A 277 -9.03 20.68 -6.13
C THR A 277 -9.86 19.95 -7.19
N ALA A 278 -9.23 19.22 -8.12
CA ALA A 278 -9.94 18.50 -9.19
C ALA A 278 -10.33 17.05 -8.83
N ILE A 279 -9.98 16.55 -7.63
CA ILE A 279 -10.09 15.11 -7.30
C ILE A 279 -11.20 14.81 -6.29
N PHE A 280 -11.81 15.82 -5.63
CA PHE A 280 -12.92 15.63 -4.70
C PHE A 280 -13.98 16.70 -4.86
#